data_407cbb8085a6811ae2b148651ab2c123
#
_entry.id   407cbb8085a6811ae2b148651ab2c123
#
_cell.length_a   1.000
_cell.length_b   1.000
_cell.length_c   1.000
_cell.angle_alpha   90.00
_cell.angle_beta   90.00
_cell.angle_gamma   90.00
#
_symmetry.space_group_name_H-M   'P 1'
#
loop_
_entity.id
_entity.type
_entity.pdbx_description
1 polymer ?
#
loop_
_entity_poly.entity_id
_entity_poly.type
_entity_poly.pdbx_seq_one_letter_code
_entity_poly.pdbx_strand_id
1 'polypeptide(L)'
;MAITIDIDTARPYQVHVGTFLLEQAGPLVRATAGGTKAVIVTDTNVGPLYQMPVKQSLEASGYEVSICTFEAGEAHKRAETYVAILEFVAEHELSRSDVIVALGGGVVGDVAGFVAATYMRGCKFVQIPTSLLAMVDSSVGGKTAIDLAAGKNLAGAFWQPSVVIADVGCLATLTPEQFADGCGEVVKHAVIADPELFAELEKTPLTLELLNHDVARVALIIARNIDIKRAVVVADERETSQRKLLNFGHSAGHAVEACERFKLGHGNCVSIGMGIITRAAALHGVCDAALPGRIEELCARHGLKTRCDLNADAVFAEALHDKKCAGDTIDLVIPHGIGRCSIDRTPLSTFHELIAEGLGQKGDASAC
;
A
#
# COMPACT_ATOMS: atom_id res chain seq x y z
N MET A 1 -3.89 -3.39 -24.11
CA MET A 1 -5.12 -2.58 -23.87
C MET A 1 -5.02 -2.07 -22.44
N ALA A 2 -5.24 -0.78 -22.20
CA ALA A 2 -5.21 -0.21 -20.86
C ALA A 2 -6.62 -0.14 -20.27
N ILE A 3 -6.76 -0.46 -18.98
CA ILE A 3 -7.96 -0.27 -18.18
C ILE A 3 -7.84 1.08 -17.51
N THR A 4 -8.87 1.93 -17.58
CA THR A 4 -8.88 3.24 -16.92
C THR A 4 -9.92 3.24 -15.82
N ILE A 5 -9.53 3.72 -14.64
CA ILE A 5 -10.38 3.81 -13.45
C ILE A 5 -10.38 5.27 -12.99
N ASP A 6 -11.57 5.87 -12.90
CA ASP A 6 -11.75 7.23 -12.40
C ASP A 6 -11.83 7.23 -10.86
N ILE A 7 -11.06 8.11 -10.22
CA ILE A 7 -11.04 8.28 -8.76
C ILE A 7 -11.64 9.66 -8.43
N ASP A 8 -12.91 9.68 -8.04
CA ASP A 8 -13.72 10.87 -7.81
C ASP A 8 -13.54 11.42 -6.38
N THR A 9 -12.33 11.87 -6.07
CA THR A 9 -12.00 12.56 -4.81
C THR A 9 -12.16 14.09 -4.97
N ALA A 10 -11.87 14.86 -3.94
CA ALA A 10 -11.83 16.33 -4.01
C ALA A 10 -10.90 16.87 -5.12
N ARG A 11 -9.90 16.09 -5.51
CA ARG A 11 -9.06 16.28 -6.70
C ARG A 11 -9.14 15.02 -7.54
N PRO A 12 -10.07 14.93 -8.49
CA PRO A 12 -10.27 13.72 -9.28
C PRO A 12 -9.08 13.43 -10.17
N TYR A 13 -8.79 12.16 -10.39
CA TYR A 13 -7.73 11.68 -11.25
C TYR A 13 -8.04 10.31 -11.82
N GLN A 14 -7.21 9.87 -12.76
CA GLN A 14 -7.35 8.55 -13.39
C GLN A 14 -6.20 7.63 -12.99
N VAL A 15 -6.51 6.34 -12.89
CA VAL A 15 -5.53 5.26 -12.81
C VAL A 15 -5.60 4.46 -14.11
N HIS A 16 -4.48 4.36 -14.81
CA HIS A 16 -4.32 3.54 -16.00
C HIS A 16 -3.57 2.27 -15.64
N VAL A 17 -4.16 1.10 -15.93
CA VAL A 17 -3.58 -0.22 -15.66
C VAL A 17 -3.41 -0.96 -16.98
N GLY A 18 -2.22 -1.44 -17.30
CA GLY A 18 -1.98 -2.17 -18.55
C GLY A 18 -0.52 -2.49 -18.76
N THR A 19 -0.15 -2.77 -19.97
CA THR A 19 1.25 -3.04 -20.39
C THR A 19 1.75 -1.95 -21.34
N PHE A 20 3.07 -1.73 -21.36
CA PHE A 20 3.72 -0.72 -22.21
C PHE A 20 3.20 0.71 -21.97
N LEU A 21 2.88 1.00 -20.70
CA LEU A 21 2.40 2.33 -20.30
C LEU A 21 3.54 3.30 -19.99
N LEU A 22 4.74 2.78 -19.68
CA LEU A 22 5.91 3.63 -19.42
C LEU A 22 6.28 4.47 -20.62
N GLU A 23 6.20 3.91 -21.84
CA GLU A 23 6.43 4.61 -23.09
C GLU A 23 5.31 5.61 -23.43
N GLN A 24 4.16 5.48 -22.77
CA GLN A 24 3.00 6.39 -22.91
C GLN A 24 2.90 7.39 -21.75
N ALA A 25 3.86 7.38 -20.81
CA ALA A 25 3.81 8.24 -19.63
C ALA A 25 3.75 9.73 -20.01
N GLY A 26 4.52 10.16 -20.99
CA GLY A 26 4.56 11.55 -21.43
C GLY A 26 3.20 12.10 -21.90
N PRO A 27 2.52 11.49 -22.87
CA PRO A 27 1.18 11.90 -23.28
C PRO A 27 0.16 11.91 -22.14
N LEU A 28 0.15 10.90 -21.27
CA LEU A 28 -0.75 10.81 -20.11
C LEU A 28 -0.49 11.94 -19.10
N VAL A 29 0.78 12.21 -18.79
CA VAL A 29 1.18 13.30 -17.90
C VAL A 29 0.82 14.65 -18.50
N ARG A 30 1.08 14.85 -19.81
CA ARG A 30 0.77 16.11 -20.51
C ARG A 30 -0.72 16.41 -20.46
N ALA A 31 -1.56 15.42 -20.64
CA ALA A 31 -3.02 15.58 -20.64
C ALA A 31 -3.59 15.95 -19.25
N THR A 32 -2.90 15.56 -18.16
CA THR A 32 -3.45 15.66 -16.80
C THR A 32 -2.74 16.66 -15.89
N ALA A 33 -1.45 16.89 -16.09
CA ALA A 33 -0.64 17.69 -15.18
C ALA A 33 -0.20 19.05 -15.77
N GLY A 34 0.05 19.13 -17.07
CA GLY A 34 0.59 20.36 -17.70
C GLY A 34 2.06 20.59 -17.36
N GLY A 35 2.49 21.87 -17.26
CA GLY A 35 3.87 22.24 -16.94
C GLY A 35 4.85 22.15 -18.10
N THR A 36 6.12 22.46 -17.86
CA THR A 36 7.21 22.39 -18.84
C THR A 36 8.41 21.60 -18.37
N LYS A 37 8.57 21.47 -17.04
CA LYS A 37 9.62 20.70 -16.41
C LYS A 37 9.03 19.50 -15.66
N ALA A 38 9.79 18.40 -15.60
CA ALA A 38 9.42 17.23 -14.81
C ALA A 38 10.66 16.71 -14.06
N VAL A 39 10.50 16.39 -12.77
CA VAL A 39 11.51 15.66 -12.01
C VAL A 39 11.01 14.26 -11.75
N ILE A 40 11.72 13.26 -12.29
CA ILE A 40 11.53 11.86 -11.95
C ILE A 40 12.25 11.61 -10.62
N VAL A 41 11.51 11.24 -9.59
CA VAL A 41 12.04 10.76 -8.32
C VAL A 41 11.98 9.24 -8.32
N THR A 42 13.12 8.59 -8.13
CA THR A 42 13.23 7.13 -8.16
C THR A 42 14.28 6.66 -7.15
N ASP A 43 14.44 5.36 -7.01
CA ASP A 43 15.45 4.77 -6.14
C ASP A 43 16.53 3.99 -6.92
N THR A 44 17.59 3.57 -6.22
CA THR A 44 18.75 2.86 -6.80
C THR A 44 18.39 1.49 -7.38
N ASN A 45 17.25 0.88 -7.02
CA ASN A 45 16.78 -0.39 -7.58
C ASN A 45 15.93 -0.17 -8.84
N VAL A 46 15.01 0.78 -8.81
CA VAL A 46 14.01 1.00 -9.87
C VAL A 46 14.57 1.87 -11.00
N GLY A 47 15.34 2.91 -10.65
CA GLY A 47 15.90 3.85 -11.62
C GLY A 47 16.60 3.17 -12.80
N PRO A 48 17.59 2.28 -12.57
CA PRO A 48 18.31 1.60 -13.65
C PRO A 48 17.40 0.78 -14.60
N LEU A 49 16.25 0.34 -14.13
CA LEU A 49 15.32 -0.50 -14.90
C LEU A 49 14.37 0.33 -15.76
N TYR A 50 13.84 1.44 -15.23
CA TYR A 50 12.66 2.07 -15.82
C TYR A 50 12.77 3.57 -16.08
N GLN A 51 13.78 4.27 -15.54
CA GLN A 51 13.86 5.73 -15.70
C GLN A 51 14.01 6.20 -17.13
N MET A 52 14.71 5.43 -17.99
CA MET A 52 14.98 5.87 -19.37
C MET A 52 13.74 5.84 -20.27
N PRO A 53 12.90 4.78 -20.31
CA PRO A 53 11.64 4.81 -21.04
C PRO A 53 10.73 5.95 -20.62
N VAL A 54 10.58 6.19 -19.30
CA VAL A 54 9.76 7.29 -18.77
C VAL A 54 10.32 8.65 -19.15
N LYS A 55 11.64 8.85 -19.00
CA LYS A 55 12.31 10.10 -19.40
C LYS A 55 12.08 10.41 -20.87
N GLN A 56 12.35 9.45 -21.75
CA GLN A 56 12.20 9.64 -23.21
C GLN A 56 10.74 9.96 -23.58
N SER A 57 9.78 9.32 -22.96
CA SER A 57 8.36 9.58 -23.19
C SER A 57 7.96 10.99 -22.76
N LEU A 58 8.44 11.46 -21.60
CA LEU A 58 8.21 12.83 -21.12
C LEU A 58 8.88 13.87 -22.01
N GLU A 59 10.15 13.67 -22.41
CA GLU A 59 10.88 14.56 -23.31
C GLU A 59 10.20 14.66 -24.68
N ALA A 60 9.75 13.54 -25.24
CA ALA A 60 8.99 13.51 -26.49
C ALA A 60 7.66 14.27 -26.39
N SER A 61 7.13 14.41 -25.16
CA SER A 61 5.93 15.20 -24.86
C SER A 61 6.22 16.66 -24.48
N GLY A 62 7.47 17.11 -24.67
CA GLY A 62 7.90 18.50 -24.51
C GLY A 62 8.24 18.90 -23.06
N TYR A 63 8.59 17.95 -22.19
CA TYR A 63 9.14 18.26 -20.87
C TYR A 63 10.67 18.35 -20.89
N GLU A 64 11.22 19.30 -20.13
CA GLU A 64 12.60 19.25 -19.68
C GLU A 64 12.65 18.32 -18.46
N VAL A 65 13.44 17.22 -18.55
CA VAL A 65 13.38 16.14 -17.55
C VAL A 65 14.68 16.01 -16.77
N SER A 66 14.59 16.11 -15.44
CA SER A 66 15.67 15.77 -14.51
C SER A 66 15.33 14.52 -13.72
N ILE A 67 16.35 13.79 -13.24
CA ILE A 67 16.17 12.56 -12.46
C ILE A 67 16.84 12.74 -11.11
N CYS A 68 16.07 12.54 -10.03
CA CYS A 68 16.54 12.50 -8.66
C CYS A 68 16.48 11.05 -8.16
N THR A 69 17.62 10.46 -7.85
CA THR A 69 17.71 9.08 -7.38
C THR A 69 18.20 9.06 -5.93
N PHE A 70 17.50 8.33 -5.07
CA PHE A 70 17.91 8.09 -3.68
C PHE A 70 18.10 6.59 -3.41
N GLU A 71 18.71 6.26 -2.27
CA GLU A 71 19.00 4.88 -1.90
C GLU A 71 17.72 4.11 -1.60
N ALA A 72 17.57 2.91 -2.17
CA ALA A 72 16.37 2.09 -2.03
C ALA A 72 16.16 1.56 -0.59
N GLY A 73 14.92 1.34 -0.22
CA GLY A 73 14.49 0.69 1.02
C GLY A 73 13.83 1.63 2.03
N GLU A 74 13.06 1.03 2.94
CA GLU A 74 12.27 1.73 3.97
C GLU A 74 13.16 2.58 4.89
N ALA A 75 14.41 2.16 5.12
CA ALA A 75 15.37 2.92 5.92
C ALA A 75 15.62 4.34 5.39
N HIS A 76 15.34 4.59 4.12
CA HIS A 76 15.54 5.87 3.45
C HIS A 76 14.25 6.70 3.30
N LYS A 77 13.13 6.22 3.84
CA LYS A 77 11.85 6.95 3.92
C LYS A 77 11.86 7.99 5.05
N ARG A 78 12.83 8.91 5.03
CA ARG A 78 13.19 9.79 6.15
C ARG A 78 13.29 11.26 5.76
N ALA A 79 13.40 12.11 6.79
CA ALA A 79 13.53 13.56 6.63
C ALA A 79 14.73 13.96 5.78
N GLU A 80 15.85 13.27 5.91
CA GLU A 80 17.08 13.56 5.16
C GLU A 80 16.85 13.38 3.65
N THR A 81 16.25 12.26 3.25
CA THR A 81 15.90 11.98 1.84
C THR A 81 14.88 13.00 1.32
N TYR A 82 13.84 13.27 2.12
CA TYR A 82 12.82 14.25 1.78
C TYR A 82 13.41 15.65 1.54
N VAL A 83 14.30 16.12 2.43
CA VAL A 83 14.96 17.43 2.28
C VAL A 83 15.89 17.45 1.07
N ALA A 84 16.67 16.38 0.85
CA ALA A 84 17.56 16.29 -0.32
C ALA A 84 16.76 16.37 -1.65
N ILE A 85 15.58 15.75 -1.73
CA ILE A 85 14.73 15.84 -2.92
C ILE A 85 14.14 17.25 -3.07
N LEU A 86 13.74 17.92 -1.97
CA LEU A 86 13.28 19.33 -2.01
C LEU A 86 14.36 20.26 -2.58
N GLU A 87 15.61 20.13 -2.10
CA GLU A 87 16.74 20.93 -2.60
C GLU A 87 17.00 20.63 -4.08
N PHE A 88 17.00 19.35 -4.47
CA PHE A 88 17.16 18.97 -5.89
C PHE A 88 16.10 19.60 -6.78
N VAL A 89 14.83 19.56 -6.36
CA VAL A 89 13.71 20.15 -7.11
C VAL A 89 13.86 21.67 -7.22
N ALA A 90 14.33 22.33 -6.15
CA ALA A 90 14.60 23.77 -6.13
C ALA A 90 15.77 24.17 -7.04
N GLU A 91 16.87 23.41 -7.01
CA GLU A 91 18.04 23.63 -7.87
C GLU A 91 17.70 23.51 -9.37
N HIS A 92 16.71 22.66 -9.71
CA HIS A 92 16.22 22.50 -11.08
C HIS A 92 15.09 23.49 -11.42
N GLU A 93 14.84 24.47 -10.55
CA GLU A 93 13.89 25.58 -10.76
C GLU A 93 12.48 25.12 -11.15
N LEU A 94 11.96 24.03 -10.54
CA LEU A 94 10.58 23.63 -10.77
C LEU A 94 9.63 24.71 -10.27
N SER A 95 8.63 25.04 -11.09
CA SER A 95 7.52 25.91 -10.71
C SER A 95 6.37 25.08 -10.11
N ARG A 96 5.39 25.77 -9.54
CA ARG A 96 4.17 25.11 -9.02
C ARG A 96 3.38 24.34 -10.11
N SER A 97 3.49 24.73 -11.35
CA SER A 97 2.82 24.09 -12.48
C SER A 97 3.56 22.89 -13.05
N ASP A 98 4.83 22.72 -12.68
CA ASP A 98 5.67 21.61 -13.12
C ASP A 98 5.39 20.34 -12.30
N VAL A 99 6.00 19.22 -12.71
CA VAL A 99 5.55 17.89 -12.28
C VAL A 99 6.65 17.14 -11.55
N ILE A 100 6.29 16.58 -10.39
CA ILE A 100 7.07 15.54 -9.72
C ILE A 100 6.48 14.18 -10.08
N VAL A 101 7.30 13.31 -10.67
CA VAL A 101 6.93 11.96 -11.11
C VAL A 101 7.59 10.95 -10.18
N ALA A 102 6.82 10.27 -9.35
CA ALA A 102 7.29 9.16 -8.53
C ALA A 102 7.35 7.88 -9.37
N LEU A 103 8.54 7.38 -9.64
CA LEU A 103 8.77 6.13 -10.36
C LEU A 103 9.36 5.09 -9.42
N GLY A 104 8.53 4.22 -8.84
CA GLY A 104 9.01 3.25 -7.86
C GLY A 104 7.93 2.52 -7.07
N GLY A 105 8.34 1.86 -5.99
CA GLY A 105 7.45 1.25 -5.01
C GLY A 105 6.80 2.25 -4.07
N GLY A 106 6.17 1.76 -3.00
CA GLY A 106 5.46 2.59 -2.01
C GLY A 106 6.34 3.65 -1.35
N VAL A 107 7.60 3.33 -1.05
CA VAL A 107 8.57 4.29 -0.45
C VAL A 107 8.77 5.50 -1.35
N VAL A 108 9.02 5.26 -2.63
CA VAL A 108 9.21 6.35 -3.62
C VAL A 108 7.93 7.16 -3.77
N GLY A 109 6.77 6.49 -3.86
CA GLY A 109 5.47 7.14 -3.97
C GLY A 109 5.18 8.07 -2.79
N ASP A 110 5.43 7.58 -1.57
CA ASP A 110 5.17 8.34 -0.34
C ASP A 110 6.10 9.54 -0.19
N VAL A 111 7.41 9.36 -0.36
CA VAL A 111 8.39 10.45 -0.21
C VAL A 111 8.20 11.51 -1.30
N ALA A 112 8.12 11.11 -2.57
CA ALA A 112 7.93 12.04 -3.68
C ALA A 112 6.58 12.75 -3.62
N GLY A 113 5.53 12.05 -3.18
CA GLY A 113 4.22 12.65 -2.97
C GLY A 113 4.22 13.68 -1.84
N PHE A 114 4.95 13.43 -0.76
CA PHE A 114 5.09 14.41 0.33
C PHE A 114 5.93 15.62 -0.10
N VAL A 115 6.98 15.42 -0.89
CA VAL A 115 7.71 16.52 -1.55
C VAL A 115 6.74 17.35 -2.41
N ALA A 116 5.94 16.70 -3.25
CA ALA A 116 4.96 17.38 -4.11
C ALA A 116 3.91 18.16 -3.30
N ALA A 117 3.48 17.63 -2.16
CA ALA A 117 2.51 18.29 -1.29
C ALA A 117 3.05 19.57 -0.63
N THR A 118 4.36 19.65 -0.41
CA THR A 118 4.98 20.71 0.38
C THR A 118 5.78 21.71 -0.46
N TYR A 119 6.44 21.25 -1.54
CA TYR A 119 7.17 22.13 -2.44
C TYR A 119 6.26 23.22 -3.00
N MET A 120 6.65 24.49 -2.84
CA MET A 120 5.84 25.67 -3.20
C MET A 120 4.38 25.64 -2.67
N ARG A 121 4.12 24.96 -1.55
CA ARG A 121 2.80 24.71 -0.96
C ARG A 121 1.89 23.86 -1.84
N GLY A 122 2.49 22.98 -2.63
CA GLY A 122 1.83 22.01 -3.49
C GLY A 122 2.10 22.22 -4.98
N CYS A 123 2.65 21.19 -5.63
CA CYS A 123 2.86 21.12 -7.08
C CYS A 123 2.17 19.87 -7.66
N LYS A 124 2.25 19.72 -9.00
CA LYS A 124 1.67 18.56 -9.68
C LYS A 124 2.44 17.28 -9.33
N PHE A 125 1.70 16.19 -9.18
CA PHE A 125 2.24 14.91 -8.76
C PHE A 125 1.71 13.79 -9.66
N VAL A 126 2.58 12.88 -10.06
CA VAL A 126 2.25 11.68 -10.87
C VAL A 126 2.85 10.47 -10.19
N GLN A 127 2.11 9.38 -10.14
CA GLN A 127 2.63 8.10 -9.64
C GLN A 127 2.78 7.08 -10.77
N ILE A 128 3.94 6.45 -10.84
CA ILE A 128 4.24 5.30 -11.69
C ILE A 128 4.68 4.16 -10.76
N PRO A 129 3.71 3.44 -10.15
CA PRO A 129 4.01 2.36 -9.23
C PRO A 129 4.65 1.18 -9.96
N THR A 130 5.73 0.61 -9.40
CA THR A 130 6.48 -0.50 -10.01
C THR A 130 6.44 -1.78 -9.20
N SER A 131 5.84 -1.77 -8.00
CA SER A 131 5.59 -2.97 -7.19
C SER A 131 4.10 -3.28 -7.10
N LEU A 132 3.75 -4.57 -6.88
CA LEU A 132 2.35 -4.98 -6.77
C LEU A 132 1.64 -4.25 -5.64
N LEU A 133 2.27 -4.15 -4.45
CA LEU A 133 1.74 -3.40 -3.31
C LEU A 133 1.44 -1.95 -3.69
N ALA A 134 2.36 -1.29 -4.41
CA ALA A 134 2.14 0.08 -4.83
C ALA A 134 1.02 0.21 -5.86
N MET A 135 0.89 -0.73 -6.79
CA MET A 135 -0.17 -0.71 -7.81
C MET A 135 -1.56 -0.87 -7.20
N VAL A 136 -1.72 -1.83 -6.25
CA VAL A 136 -3.05 -2.16 -5.70
C VAL A 136 -3.44 -1.32 -4.50
N ASP A 137 -2.45 -0.72 -3.81
CA ASP A 137 -2.70 0.00 -2.56
C ASP A 137 -2.04 1.39 -2.52
N SER A 138 -0.75 1.54 -2.27
CA SER A 138 -0.17 2.82 -1.85
C SER A 138 -0.31 3.97 -2.86
N SER A 139 -0.41 3.70 -4.17
CA SER A 139 -0.59 4.74 -5.20
C SER A 139 -1.98 5.36 -5.25
N VAL A 140 -2.98 4.81 -4.54
CA VAL A 140 -4.37 5.26 -4.57
C VAL A 140 -4.77 5.88 -3.24
N GLY A 141 -5.42 7.06 -3.29
CA GLY A 141 -6.01 7.70 -2.10
C GLY A 141 -5.14 8.75 -1.43
N GLY A 142 -4.02 9.14 -2.06
CA GLY A 142 -3.27 10.36 -1.76
C GLY A 142 -2.54 10.39 -0.41
N LYS A 143 -2.42 9.30 0.32
CA LYS A 143 -1.58 9.25 1.52
C LYS A 143 -0.13 9.33 1.09
N THR A 144 0.61 10.32 1.60
CA THR A 144 2.04 10.51 1.37
C THR A 144 2.73 10.82 2.68
N ALA A 145 3.88 10.24 2.96
CA ALA A 145 4.52 10.38 4.25
C ALA A 145 6.01 10.03 4.24
N ILE A 146 6.67 10.43 5.33
CA ILE A 146 7.99 9.96 5.74
C ILE A 146 7.91 9.40 7.16
N ASP A 147 8.90 8.58 7.50
CA ASP A 147 9.07 8.04 8.83
C ASP A 147 9.86 9.00 9.72
N LEU A 148 9.54 8.99 10.99
CA LEU A 148 10.28 9.69 12.04
C LEU A 148 10.89 8.65 13.00
N ALA A 149 11.80 9.10 13.86
CA ALA A 149 12.38 8.24 14.89
C ALA A 149 11.32 7.61 15.82
N ALA A 150 10.19 8.29 15.99
CA ALA A 150 9.07 7.86 16.83
C ALA A 150 8.13 6.85 16.14
N GLY A 151 8.23 6.64 14.83
CA GLY A 151 7.37 5.67 14.12
C GLY A 151 7.18 5.97 12.64
N LYS A 152 6.58 5.00 11.94
CA LYS A 152 6.30 5.05 10.51
C LYS A 152 5.19 6.04 10.17
N ASN A 153 5.33 6.70 9.01
CA ASN A 153 4.29 7.53 8.38
C ASN A 153 3.72 8.63 9.31
N LEU A 154 4.53 9.17 10.24
CA LEU A 154 4.08 10.18 11.21
C LEU A 154 4.06 11.59 10.64
N ALA A 155 4.87 11.90 9.64
CA ALA A 155 4.90 13.18 8.96
C ALA A 155 4.47 13.02 7.51
N GLY A 156 3.40 13.68 7.09
CA GLY A 156 2.87 13.51 5.73
C GLY A 156 1.70 14.41 5.41
N ALA A 157 1.11 14.16 4.25
CA ALA A 157 -0.04 14.91 3.74
C ALA A 157 -0.98 14.00 2.95
N PHE A 158 -2.24 14.41 2.81
CA PHE A 158 -3.13 13.89 1.80
C PHE A 158 -2.94 14.70 0.52
N TRP A 159 -2.27 14.12 -0.50
CA TRP A 159 -1.98 14.77 -1.77
C TRP A 159 -2.31 13.85 -2.93
N GLN A 160 -3.43 14.10 -3.59
CA GLN A 160 -3.89 13.28 -4.71
C GLN A 160 -2.98 13.49 -5.94
N PRO A 161 -2.59 12.42 -6.65
CA PRO A 161 -1.85 12.54 -7.91
C PRO A 161 -2.74 13.12 -9.01
N SER A 162 -2.12 13.65 -10.07
CA SER A 162 -2.83 14.06 -11.29
C SER A 162 -3.19 12.86 -12.17
N VAL A 163 -2.39 11.79 -12.09
CA VAL A 163 -2.60 10.50 -12.76
C VAL A 163 -1.75 9.44 -12.09
N VAL A 164 -2.22 8.19 -12.13
CA VAL A 164 -1.45 6.99 -11.76
C VAL A 164 -1.30 6.11 -13.01
N ILE A 165 -0.07 5.67 -13.29
CA ILE A 165 0.26 4.85 -14.47
C ILE A 165 0.87 3.54 -13.99
N ALA A 166 0.04 2.50 -13.91
CA ALA A 166 0.41 1.17 -13.43
C ALA A 166 0.74 0.24 -14.62
N ASP A 167 2.00 0.20 -15.00
CA ASP A 167 2.48 -0.74 -16.03
C ASP A 167 2.72 -2.11 -15.40
N VAL A 168 1.85 -3.04 -15.69
CA VAL A 168 1.90 -4.41 -15.14
C VAL A 168 3.19 -5.14 -15.52
N GLY A 169 3.83 -4.76 -16.63
CA GLY A 169 5.14 -5.28 -17.06
C GLY A 169 6.25 -5.06 -16.03
N CYS A 170 6.15 -4.02 -15.19
CA CYS A 170 7.12 -3.75 -14.12
C CYS A 170 7.19 -4.88 -13.08
N LEU A 171 6.12 -5.64 -12.90
CA LEU A 171 6.07 -6.74 -11.93
C LEU A 171 7.02 -7.89 -12.27
N ALA A 172 7.43 -8.04 -13.55
CA ALA A 172 8.34 -9.09 -13.98
C ALA A 172 9.76 -8.98 -13.37
N THR A 173 10.13 -7.84 -12.83
CA THR A 173 11.45 -7.62 -12.20
C THR A 173 11.44 -7.77 -10.69
N LEU A 174 10.26 -8.01 -10.09
CA LEU A 174 10.14 -8.24 -8.65
C LEU A 174 10.70 -9.61 -8.28
N THR A 175 11.30 -9.71 -7.10
CA THR A 175 11.58 -11.03 -6.51
C THR A 175 10.28 -11.72 -6.10
N PRO A 176 10.26 -13.04 -5.97
CA PRO A 176 9.10 -13.78 -5.48
C PRO A 176 8.58 -13.23 -4.14
N GLU A 177 9.48 -12.82 -3.24
CA GLU A 177 9.15 -12.27 -1.93
C GLU A 177 8.48 -10.90 -2.04
N GLN A 178 8.97 -10.03 -2.91
CA GLN A 178 8.37 -8.71 -3.15
C GLN A 178 7.00 -8.82 -3.81
N PHE A 179 6.83 -9.77 -4.72
CA PHE A 179 5.53 -10.03 -5.34
C PHE A 179 4.53 -10.59 -4.33
N ALA A 180 4.95 -11.60 -3.55
CA ALA A 180 4.14 -12.18 -2.48
C ALA A 180 3.71 -11.11 -1.47
N ASP A 181 4.61 -10.20 -1.10
CA ASP A 181 4.31 -9.09 -0.20
C ASP A 181 3.14 -8.23 -0.71
N GLY A 182 3.13 -7.90 -1.99
CA GLY A 182 1.99 -7.21 -2.61
C GLY A 182 0.69 -8.02 -2.60
N CYS A 183 0.77 -9.35 -2.64
CA CYS A 183 -0.40 -10.22 -2.55
C CYS A 183 -1.10 -10.14 -1.19
N GLY A 184 -0.41 -9.71 -0.12
CA GLY A 184 -1.03 -9.46 1.19
C GLY A 184 -2.20 -8.46 1.10
N GLU A 185 -2.01 -7.37 0.37
CA GLU A 185 -3.05 -6.37 0.14
C GLU A 185 -4.14 -6.89 -0.80
N VAL A 186 -3.80 -7.67 -1.81
CA VAL A 186 -4.77 -8.30 -2.72
C VAL A 186 -5.72 -9.22 -1.95
N VAL A 187 -5.18 -10.08 -1.07
CA VAL A 187 -5.98 -10.96 -0.21
C VAL A 187 -6.82 -10.14 0.77
N LYS A 188 -6.23 -9.13 1.40
CA LYS A 188 -6.97 -8.23 2.31
C LYS A 188 -8.17 -7.59 1.64
N HIS A 189 -8.00 -7.02 0.44
CA HIS A 189 -9.08 -6.38 -0.31
C HIS A 189 -10.19 -7.39 -0.65
N ALA A 190 -9.83 -8.61 -1.06
CA ALA A 190 -10.80 -9.67 -1.31
C ALA A 190 -11.59 -10.04 -0.04
N VAL A 191 -10.93 -10.16 1.11
CA VAL A 191 -11.58 -10.49 2.39
C VAL A 191 -12.55 -9.40 2.83
N ILE A 192 -12.16 -8.12 2.72
CA ILE A 192 -13.00 -7.03 3.25
C ILE A 192 -14.19 -6.67 2.35
N ALA A 193 -14.10 -6.89 1.02
CA ALA A 193 -15.06 -6.29 0.11
C ALA A 193 -15.48 -7.14 -1.09
N ASP A 194 -14.78 -8.24 -1.43
CA ASP A 194 -14.99 -8.92 -2.71
C ASP A 194 -14.93 -10.45 -2.63
N PRO A 195 -16.07 -11.11 -2.30
CA PRO A 195 -16.16 -12.57 -2.23
C PRO A 195 -15.86 -13.30 -3.55
N GLU A 196 -16.15 -12.65 -4.69
CA GLU A 196 -15.89 -13.25 -6.00
C GLU A 196 -14.40 -13.24 -6.33
N LEU A 197 -13.69 -12.12 -6.02
CA LEU A 197 -12.24 -12.05 -6.13
C LEU A 197 -11.60 -13.11 -5.22
N PHE A 198 -12.07 -13.25 -3.99
CA PHE A 198 -11.57 -14.27 -3.07
C PHE A 198 -11.71 -15.67 -3.66
N ALA A 199 -12.89 -16.03 -4.15
CA ALA A 199 -13.14 -17.32 -4.76
C ALA A 199 -12.36 -17.54 -6.07
N GLU A 200 -12.09 -16.46 -6.82
CA GLU A 200 -11.22 -16.52 -8.00
C GLU A 200 -9.76 -16.82 -7.62
N LEU A 201 -9.23 -16.16 -6.58
CA LEU A 201 -7.87 -16.37 -6.08
C LEU A 201 -7.72 -17.76 -5.42
N GLU A 202 -8.78 -18.30 -4.77
CA GLU A 202 -8.78 -19.70 -4.29
C GLU A 202 -8.63 -20.69 -5.44
N LYS A 203 -9.19 -20.43 -6.61
CA LYS A 203 -9.08 -21.31 -7.80
C LYS A 203 -7.72 -21.15 -8.49
N THR A 204 -7.30 -19.91 -8.71
CA THR A 204 -6.08 -19.58 -9.44
C THR A 204 -5.35 -18.46 -8.71
N PRO A 205 -4.30 -18.76 -7.94
CA PRO A 205 -3.51 -17.76 -7.24
C PRO A 205 -2.87 -16.74 -8.18
N LEU A 206 -2.73 -15.52 -7.72
CA LEU A 206 -1.95 -14.50 -8.39
C LEU A 206 -0.45 -14.78 -8.15
N THR A 207 0.30 -15.04 -9.20
CA THR A 207 1.72 -15.43 -9.14
C THR A 207 2.52 -14.77 -10.26
N LEU A 208 3.84 -14.71 -10.11
CA LEU A 208 4.74 -14.29 -11.20
C LEU A 208 4.64 -15.23 -12.43
N GLU A 209 4.30 -16.49 -12.23
CA GLU A 209 4.07 -17.42 -13.33
C GLU A 209 2.81 -17.02 -14.11
N LEU A 210 1.72 -16.66 -13.42
CA LEU A 210 0.50 -16.14 -14.06
C LEU A 210 0.80 -14.88 -14.88
N LEU A 211 1.66 -13.99 -14.40
CA LEU A 211 2.07 -12.79 -15.13
C LEU A 211 2.68 -13.15 -16.51
N ASN A 212 3.48 -14.21 -16.59
CA ASN A 212 4.11 -14.63 -17.83
C ASN A 212 3.14 -15.29 -18.82
N HIS A 213 2.05 -15.87 -18.34
CA HIS A 213 1.10 -16.62 -19.17
C HIS A 213 -0.17 -15.86 -19.48
N ASP A 214 -0.64 -15.01 -18.55
CA ASP A 214 -1.89 -14.24 -18.69
C ASP A 214 -1.78 -12.88 -18.03
N VAL A 215 -0.97 -12.00 -18.62
CA VAL A 215 -0.78 -10.63 -18.16
C VAL A 215 -2.09 -9.83 -18.13
N ALA A 216 -3.04 -10.14 -19.01
CA ALA A 216 -4.34 -9.49 -19.06
C ALA A 216 -5.16 -9.79 -17.80
N ARG A 217 -5.13 -11.02 -17.32
CA ARG A 217 -5.76 -11.42 -16.07
C ARG A 217 -5.12 -10.73 -14.87
N VAL A 218 -3.80 -10.63 -14.82
CA VAL A 218 -3.09 -9.89 -13.77
C VAL A 218 -3.53 -8.43 -13.76
N ALA A 219 -3.62 -7.78 -14.93
CA ALA A 219 -4.10 -6.42 -15.05
C ALA A 219 -5.56 -6.26 -14.55
N LEU A 220 -6.43 -7.22 -14.84
CA LEU A 220 -7.81 -7.23 -14.33
C LEU A 220 -7.87 -7.37 -12.81
N ILE A 221 -7.06 -8.25 -12.20
CA ILE A 221 -6.98 -8.41 -10.75
C ILE A 221 -6.49 -7.10 -10.10
N ILE A 222 -5.45 -6.47 -10.65
CA ILE A 222 -4.95 -5.18 -10.17
C ILE A 222 -6.03 -4.10 -10.27
N ALA A 223 -6.69 -3.98 -11.42
CA ALA A 223 -7.76 -3.03 -11.63
C ALA A 223 -8.93 -3.23 -10.65
N ARG A 224 -9.30 -4.49 -10.37
CA ARG A 224 -10.34 -4.82 -9.40
C ARG A 224 -9.94 -4.42 -7.97
N ASN A 225 -8.69 -4.62 -7.57
CA ASN A 225 -8.19 -4.15 -6.28
C ASN A 225 -8.21 -2.62 -6.16
N ILE A 226 -7.79 -1.92 -7.23
CA ILE A 226 -7.87 -0.46 -7.30
C ILE A 226 -9.32 0.00 -7.16
N ASP A 227 -10.27 -0.67 -7.80
CA ASP A 227 -11.69 -0.32 -7.74
C ASP A 227 -12.28 -0.52 -6.33
N ILE A 228 -11.90 -1.60 -5.63
CA ILE A 228 -12.24 -1.80 -4.22
C ILE A 228 -11.71 -0.63 -3.38
N LYS A 229 -10.44 -0.29 -3.54
CA LYS A 229 -9.83 0.82 -2.80
C LYS A 229 -10.47 2.15 -3.17
N ARG A 230 -10.74 2.40 -4.47
CA ARG A 230 -11.46 3.59 -4.95
C ARG A 230 -12.79 3.78 -4.22
N ALA A 231 -13.61 2.73 -4.14
CA ALA A 231 -14.91 2.81 -3.49
C ALA A 231 -14.82 3.29 -2.03
N VAL A 232 -13.82 2.79 -1.30
CA VAL A 232 -13.58 3.16 0.09
C VAL A 232 -12.99 4.59 0.21
N VAL A 233 -12.05 4.95 -0.67
CA VAL A 233 -11.40 6.27 -0.67
C VAL A 233 -12.38 7.38 -1.05
N VAL A 234 -13.23 7.16 -2.05
CA VAL A 234 -14.25 8.14 -2.47
C VAL A 234 -15.29 8.36 -1.36
N ALA A 235 -15.66 7.31 -0.64
CA ALA A 235 -16.60 7.42 0.49
C ALA A 235 -16.00 8.13 1.71
N ASP A 236 -14.68 8.04 1.92
CA ASP A 236 -13.98 8.60 3.09
C ASP A 236 -12.53 8.94 2.74
N GLU A 237 -12.32 10.07 2.08
CA GLU A 237 -10.98 10.47 1.59
C GLU A 237 -9.94 10.62 2.71
N ARG A 238 -10.36 11.04 3.93
CA ARG A 238 -9.47 11.38 5.05
C ARG A 238 -9.40 10.32 6.15
N GLU A 239 -9.98 9.13 5.94
CA GLU A 239 -9.93 8.01 6.89
C GLU A 239 -10.54 8.35 8.27
N THR A 240 -11.67 8.98 8.26
CA THR A 240 -12.41 9.30 9.50
C THR A 240 -13.42 8.21 9.90
N SER A 241 -13.81 7.35 8.96
CA SER A 241 -14.89 6.37 9.12
C SER A 241 -14.63 5.07 8.34
N GLN A 242 -15.29 4.88 7.19
CA GLN A 242 -15.28 3.61 6.43
C GLN A 242 -13.92 3.23 5.86
N ARG A 243 -13.05 4.20 5.56
CA ARG A 243 -11.70 3.90 5.06
C ARG A 243 -10.85 3.08 6.04
N LYS A 244 -11.22 3.09 7.33
CA LYS A 244 -10.59 2.22 8.33
C LYS A 244 -10.75 0.72 8.03
N LEU A 245 -11.71 0.29 7.19
CA LEU A 245 -11.82 -1.10 6.73
C LEU A 245 -10.55 -1.60 6.06
N LEU A 246 -9.81 -0.71 5.37
CA LEU A 246 -8.52 -1.03 4.77
C LEU A 246 -7.44 -1.43 5.81
N ASN A 247 -7.70 -1.19 7.09
CA ASN A 247 -6.79 -1.57 8.18
C ASN A 247 -7.04 -3.00 8.70
N PHE A 248 -7.81 -3.84 8.00
CA PHE A 248 -7.93 -5.25 8.37
C PHE A 248 -6.55 -5.90 8.42
N GLY A 249 -6.23 -6.53 9.54
CA GLY A 249 -4.91 -7.11 9.82
C GLY A 249 -3.82 -6.13 10.22
N HIS A 250 -3.97 -4.83 9.92
CA HIS A 250 -2.89 -3.84 10.11
C HIS A 250 -2.57 -3.53 11.57
N SER A 251 -3.56 -3.53 12.48
CA SER A 251 -3.29 -3.17 13.88
C SER A 251 -2.36 -4.17 14.57
N ALA A 252 -2.56 -5.47 14.35
CA ALA A 252 -1.63 -6.50 14.81
C ALA A 252 -0.42 -6.62 13.87
N GLY A 253 -0.61 -6.46 12.56
CA GLY A 253 0.44 -6.56 11.54
C GLY A 253 1.56 -5.54 11.70
N HIS A 254 1.26 -4.27 11.93
CA HIS A 254 2.28 -3.24 12.20
C HIS A 254 3.08 -3.53 13.48
N ALA A 255 2.42 -4.08 14.51
CA ALA A 255 3.11 -4.49 15.71
C ALA A 255 4.06 -5.66 15.45
N VAL A 256 3.64 -6.65 14.67
CA VAL A 256 4.51 -7.75 14.19
C VAL A 256 5.69 -7.19 13.39
N GLU A 257 5.45 -6.25 12.48
CA GLU A 257 6.47 -5.60 11.66
C GLU A 257 7.54 -4.91 12.53
N ALA A 258 7.11 -4.20 13.58
CA ALA A 258 8.00 -3.55 14.53
C ALA A 258 8.82 -4.57 15.34
N CYS A 259 8.17 -5.63 15.88
CA CYS A 259 8.84 -6.72 16.60
C CYS A 259 9.90 -7.41 15.73
N GLU A 260 9.62 -7.62 14.44
CA GLU A 260 10.53 -8.23 13.45
C GLU A 260 11.60 -7.24 12.94
N ARG A 261 11.62 -6.01 13.47
CA ARG A 261 12.55 -4.94 13.08
C ARG A 261 12.57 -4.70 11.57
N PHE A 262 11.37 -4.72 10.96
CA PHE A 262 11.16 -4.49 9.53
C PHE A 262 11.92 -5.46 8.59
N LYS A 263 12.27 -6.66 9.06
CA LYS A 263 12.89 -7.70 8.25
C LYS A 263 11.88 -8.50 7.43
N LEU A 264 10.65 -8.57 7.91
CA LEU A 264 9.53 -9.20 7.23
C LEU A 264 8.79 -8.11 6.43
N GLY A 265 8.40 -8.42 5.18
CA GLY A 265 7.67 -7.49 4.33
C GLY A 265 6.32 -7.09 4.92
N HIS A 266 5.83 -5.92 4.52
CA HIS A 266 4.58 -5.34 5.02
C HIS A 266 3.37 -6.27 4.82
N GLY A 267 3.20 -6.82 3.61
CA GLY A 267 2.08 -7.70 3.30
C GLY A 267 2.13 -9.03 4.07
N ASN A 268 3.33 -9.54 4.37
CA ASN A 268 3.49 -10.67 5.28
C ASN A 268 3.04 -10.33 6.70
N CYS A 269 3.38 -9.15 7.20
CA CYS A 269 2.96 -8.70 8.52
C CYS A 269 1.44 -8.50 8.58
N VAL A 270 0.85 -7.89 7.54
CA VAL A 270 -0.60 -7.73 7.41
C VAL A 270 -1.30 -9.09 7.36
N SER A 271 -0.76 -10.08 6.63
CA SER A 271 -1.35 -11.43 6.56
C SER A 271 -1.27 -12.17 7.89
N ILE A 272 -0.20 -12.00 8.67
CA ILE A 272 -0.12 -12.51 10.06
C ILE A 272 -1.20 -11.84 10.92
N GLY A 273 -1.34 -10.52 10.82
CA GLY A 273 -2.38 -9.78 11.54
C GLY A 273 -3.80 -10.19 11.16
N MET A 274 -4.08 -10.43 9.87
CA MET A 274 -5.35 -11.01 9.42
C MET A 274 -5.60 -12.38 10.07
N GLY A 275 -4.59 -13.24 10.09
CA GLY A 275 -4.66 -14.55 10.76
C GLY A 275 -4.96 -14.43 12.25
N ILE A 276 -4.28 -13.53 12.99
CA ILE A 276 -4.49 -13.29 14.41
C ILE A 276 -5.96 -12.90 14.67
N ILE A 277 -6.43 -11.84 14.02
CA ILE A 277 -7.78 -11.31 14.26
C ILE A 277 -8.86 -12.31 13.82
N THR A 278 -8.67 -13.02 12.72
CA THR A 278 -9.68 -13.96 12.23
C THR A 278 -9.79 -15.20 13.14
N ARG A 279 -8.65 -15.73 13.63
CA ARG A 279 -8.66 -16.86 14.59
C ARG A 279 -9.37 -16.48 15.90
N ALA A 280 -9.06 -15.31 16.44
CA ALA A 280 -9.73 -14.81 17.64
C ALA A 280 -11.24 -14.61 17.39
N ALA A 281 -11.64 -14.01 16.27
CA ALA A 281 -13.04 -13.83 15.89
C ALA A 281 -13.79 -15.19 15.80
N ALA A 282 -13.16 -16.22 15.26
CA ALA A 282 -13.73 -17.56 15.19
C ALA A 282 -13.88 -18.22 16.57
N LEU A 283 -12.91 -18.05 17.46
CA LEU A 283 -12.98 -18.56 18.85
C LEU A 283 -14.15 -17.95 19.62
N HIS A 284 -14.47 -16.68 19.36
CA HIS A 284 -15.62 -16.00 19.96
C HIS A 284 -16.93 -16.19 19.18
N GLY A 285 -16.94 -17.01 18.13
CA GLY A 285 -18.16 -17.27 17.32
C GLY A 285 -18.64 -16.05 16.51
N VAL A 286 -17.78 -15.05 16.30
CA VAL A 286 -18.10 -13.85 15.50
C VAL A 286 -18.13 -14.15 14.00
N CYS A 287 -17.34 -15.12 13.57
CA CYS A 287 -17.32 -15.63 12.20
C CYS A 287 -17.38 -17.17 12.18
N ASP A 288 -17.58 -17.72 10.97
CA ASP A 288 -17.55 -19.18 10.78
C ASP A 288 -16.19 -19.76 11.17
N ALA A 289 -16.21 -20.90 11.87
CA ALA A 289 -15.00 -21.60 12.33
C ALA A 289 -14.06 -22.03 11.18
N ALA A 290 -14.54 -22.15 9.96
CA ALA A 290 -13.74 -22.46 8.78
C ALA A 290 -13.07 -21.22 8.16
N LEU A 291 -13.49 -20.00 8.50
CA LEU A 291 -12.99 -18.78 7.89
C LEU A 291 -11.48 -18.60 8.07
N PRO A 292 -10.89 -18.80 9.28
CA PRO A 292 -9.43 -18.69 9.47
C PRO A 292 -8.66 -19.61 8.51
N GLY A 293 -9.06 -20.87 8.39
CA GLY A 293 -8.40 -21.86 7.54
C GLY A 293 -8.42 -21.45 6.06
N ARG A 294 -9.54 -20.90 5.57
CA ARG A 294 -9.65 -20.41 4.19
C ARG A 294 -8.70 -19.24 3.91
N ILE A 295 -8.65 -18.26 4.81
CA ILE A 295 -7.74 -17.10 4.65
C ILE A 295 -6.29 -17.55 4.75
N GLU A 296 -5.95 -18.43 5.71
CA GLU A 296 -4.60 -18.96 5.90
C GLU A 296 -4.13 -19.74 4.66
N GLU A 297 -4.99 -20.60 4.11
CA GLU A 297 -4.67 -21.36 2.91
C GLU A 297 -4.46 -20.44 1.70
N LEU A 298 -5.34 -19.45 1.52
CA LEU A 298 -5.19 -18.48 0.43
C LEU A 298 -3.88 -17.71 0.58
N CYS A 299 -3.56 -17.19 1.76
CA CYS A 299 -2.28 -16.53 2.04
C CYS A 299 -1.09 -17.43 1.72
N ALA A 300 -1.11 -18.69 2.18
CA ALA A 300 -0.03 -19.64 1.95
C ALA A 300 0.21 -19.92 0.46
N ARG A 301 -0.85 -20.00 -0.35
CA ARG A 301 -0.76 -20.17 -1.82
C ARG A 301 -0.16 -18.95 -2.52
N HIS A 302 -0.14 -17.79 -1.87
CA HIS A 302 0.53 -16.57 -2.34
C HIS A 302 1.90 -16.34 -1.70
N GLY A 303 2.45 -17.34 -0.98
CA GLY A 303 3.76 -17.26 -0.33
C GLY A 303 3.78 -16.41 0.95
N LEU A 304 2.62 -16.12 1.52
CA LEU A 304 2.47 -15.30 2.73
C LEU A 304 2.37 -16.15 3.98
N LYS A 305 2.92 -15.63 5.09
CA LYS A 305 2.79 -16.22 6.43
C LYS A 305 1.54 -15.67 7.12
N THR A 306 0.86 -16.50 7.90
CA THR A 306 -0.28 -16.10 8.73
C THR A 306 -0.05 -16.37 10.22
N ARG A 307 1.15 -16.88 10.56
CA ARG A 307 1.58 -17.20 11.93
C ARG A 307 2.98 -16.68 12.17
N CYS A 308 3.28 -16.39 13.42
CA CYS A 308 4.62 -16.05 13.91
C CYS A 308 4.79 -16.62 15.33
N ASP A 309 6.04 -16.71 15.78
CA ASP A 309 6.39 -17.23 17.11
C ASP A 309 6.62 -16.09 18.13
N LEU A 310 6.06 -14.90 17.86
CA LEU A 310 6.19 -13.74 18.75
C LEU A 310 5.32 -13.91 20.00
N ASN A 311 5.80 -13.37 21.12
CA ASN A 311 5.04 -13.29 22.35
C ASN A 311 3.92 -12.24 22.26
N ALA A 312 2.72 -12.56 22.76
CA ALA A 312 1.56 -11.68 22.70
C ALA A 312 1.79 -10.33 23.40
N ASP A 313 2.45 -10.33 24.54
CA ASP A 313 2.76 -9.10 25.28
C ASP A 313 3.71 -8.19 24.49
N ALA A 314 4.69 -8.77 23.79
CA ALA A 314 5.60 -8.02 22.94
C ALA A 314 4.86 -7.38 21.73
N VAL A 315 3.99 -8.15 21.07
CA VAL A 315 3.16 -7.64 19.97
C VAL A 315 2.22 -6.55 20.47
N PHE A 316 1.58 -6.76 21.62
CA PHE A 316 0.68 -5.76 22.20
C PHE A 316 1.42 -4.47 22.59
N ALA A 317 2.61 -4.57 23.20
CA ALA A 317 3.42 -3.40 23.56
C ALA A 317 3.75 -2.53 22.34
N GLU A 318 4.13 -3.14 21.22
CA GLU A 318 4.36 -2.41 19.96
C GLU A 318 3.06 -1.83 19.37
N ALA A 319 1.94 -2.54 19.52
CA ALA A 319 0.63 -2.06 19.03
C ALA A 319 0.16 -0.78 19.73
N LEU A 320 0.56 -0.53 20.98
CA LEU A 320 0.24 0.70 21.71
C LEU A 320 0.86 1.96 21.09
N HIS A 321 1.92 1.82 20.31
CA HIS A 321 2.55 2.92 19.58
C HIS A 321 1.84 3.27 18.26
N ASP A 322 0.82 2.49 17.84
CA ASP A 322 0.04 2.77 16.63
C ASP A 322 -0.88 3.99 16.84
N LYS A 323 -0.95 4.85 15.83
CA LYS A 323 -1.84 6.04 15.76
C LYS A 323 -3.33 5.74 15.98
N LYS A 324 -3.75 4.48 15.85
CA LYS A 324 -5.13 4.03 15.97
C LYS A 324 -5.62 3.97 17.41
N CYS A 325 -4.71 4.05 18.39
CA CYS A 325 -5.05 4.10 19.80
C CYS A 325 -5.58 5.50 20.16
N ALA A 326 -6.79 5.54 20.74
CA ALA A 326 -7.44 6.76 21.23
C ALA A 326 -7.84 6.55 22.71
N GLY A 327 -6.97 6.98 23.63
CA GLY A 327 -7.11 6.64 25.04
C GLY A 327 -6.90 5.16 25.27
N ASP A 328 -7.90 4.49 25.86
CA ASP A 328 -7.91 3.04 26.22
C ASP A 328 -8.62 2.17 25.18
N THR A 329 -8.84 2.70 23.97
CA THR A 329 -9.52 1.95 22.91
C THR A 329 -8.78 2.05 21.59
N ILE A 330 -9.04 1.08 20.71
CA ILE A 330 -8.55 1.01 19.33
C ILE A 330 -9.71 0.63 18.40
N ASP A 331 -9.71 1.18 17.18
CA ASP A 331 -10.64 0.74 16.13
C ASP A 331 -10.06 -0.49 15.43
N LEU A 332 -10.70 -1.65 15.58
CA LEU A 332 -10.31 -2.91 14.94
C LEU A 332 -11.27 -3.26 13.81
N VAL A 333 -10.74 -3.82 12.74
CA VAL A 333 -11.55 -4.43 11.68
C VAL A 333 -11.73 -5.91 11.99
N ILE A 334 -12.99 -6.30 12.20
CA ILE A 334 -13.38 -7.65 12.57
C ILE A 334 -14.10 -8.33 11.39
N PRO A 335 -13.61 -9.50 10.91
CA PRO A 335 -14.25 -10.22 9.82
C PRO A 335 -15.44 -11.07 10.34
N HIS A 336 -16.60 -10.93 9.71
CA HIS A 336 -17.77 -11.78 9.92
C HIS A 336 -17.91 -12.84 8.81
N GLY A 337 -17.15 -12.70 7.73
CA GLY A 337 -17.12 -13.56 6.55
C GLY A 337 -16.43 -12.84 5.40
N ILE A 338 -16.19 -13.55 4.30
CA ILE A 338 -15.61 -12.93 3.10
C ILE A 338 -16.56 -11.86 2.55
N GLY A 339 -16.03 -10.65 2.32
CA GLY A 339 -16.80 -9.47 1.88
C GLY A 339 -17.63 -8.81 2.98
N ARG A 340 -17.49 -9.22 4.22
CA ARG A 340 -18.28 -8.69 5.34
C ARG A 340 -17.41 -8.50 6.58
N CYS A 341 -17.05 -7.25 6.85
CA CYS A 341 -16.29 -6.82 8.02
C CYS A 341 -16.99 -5.64 8.72
N SER A 342 -16.76 -5.50 10.02
CA SER A 342 -17.13 -4.31 10.81
C SER A 342 -15.88 -3.57 11.30
N ILE A 343 -16.08 -2.33 11.74
CA ILE A 343 -15.09 -1.54 12.46
C ILE A 343 -15.59 -1.41 13.88
N ASP A 344 -14.92 -2.08 14.81
CA ASP A 344 -15.37 -2.18 16.20
C ASP A 344 -14.42 -1.42 17.12
N ARG A 345 -14.98 -0.49 17.91
CA ARG A 345 -14.21 0.21 18.93
C ARG A 345 -13.97 -0.71 20.11
N THR A 346 -12.75 -1.19 20.25
CA THR A 346 -12.35 -2.26 21.15
C THR A 346 -11.48 -1.73 22.29
N PRO A 347 -11.74 -2.08 23.56
CA PRO A 347 -10.83 -1.78 24.67
C PRO A 347 -9.44 -2.40 24.42
N LEU A 348 -8.38 -1.72 24.84
CA LEU A 348 -7.01 -2.22 24.67
C LEU A 348 -6.77 -3.54 25.39
N SER A 349 -7.42 -3.77 26.55
CA SER A 349 -7.37 -5.07 27.25
C SER A 349 -7.93 -6.21 26.40
N THR A 350 -9.08 -5.98 25.76
CA THR A 350 -9.69 -6.96 24.85
C THR A 350 -8.82 -7.18 23.62
N PHE A 351 -8.19 -6.12 23.08
CA PHE A 351 -7.27 -6.28 21.94
C PHE A 351 -6.05 -7.14 22.31
N HIS A 352 -5.51 -6.99 23.53
CA HIS A 352 -4.44 -7.85 24.04
C HIS A 352 -4.88 -9.33 24.08
N GLU A 353 -6.08 -9.58 24.63
CA GLU A 353 -6.67 -10.94 24.66
C GLU A 353 -6.81 -11.53 23.25
N LEU A 354 -7.35 -10.76 22.29
CA LEU A 354 -7.47 -11.19 20.90
C LEU A 354 -6.12 -11.51 20.25
N ILE A 355 -5.06 -10.75 20.54
CA ILE A 355 -3.70 -11.06 20.08
C ILE A 355 -3.23 -12.39 20.67
N ALA A 356 -3.36 -12.61 21.98
CA ALA A 356 -2.93 -13.82 22.65
C ALA A 356 -3.67 -15.06 22.11
N GLU A 357 -4.98 -14.99 22.00
CA GLU A 357 -5.81 -16.06 21.43
C GLU A 357 -5.47 -16.34 19.98
N GLY A 358 -5.34 -15.28 19.18
CA GLY A 358 -4.99 -15.41 17.77
C GLY A 358 -3.59 -15.96 17.52
N LEU A 359 -2.65 -15.77 18.43
CA LEU A 359 -1.33 -16.42 18.43
C LEU A 359 -1.35 -17.85 18.98
N GLY A 360 -2.50 -18.30 19.55
CA GLY A 360 -2.62 -19.62 20.21
C GLY A 360 -1.95 -19.66 21.58
N GLN A 361 -1.70 -18.51 22.18
CA GLN A 361 -1.15 -18.37 23.53
C GLN A 361 -2.33 -18.21 24.50
N LYS A 362 -2.38 -19.02 25.55
CA LYS A 362 -3.38 -18.85 26.61
C LYS A 362 -3.05 -17.55 27.34
N GLY A 363 -3.96 -16.61 27.36
CA GLY A 363 -3.87 -15.45 28.22
C GLY A 363 -3.71 -15.94 29.67
N ASP A 364 -2.65 -15.55 30.35
CA ASP A 364 -2.54 -15.72 31.79
C ASP A 364 -3.61 -14.84 32.46
N ALA A 365 -4.74 -15.46 32.82
CA ALA A 365 -5.82 -14.82 33.56
C ALA A 365 -5.42 -14.55 35.01
N SER A 366 -4.14 -14.25 35.28
CA SER A 366 -3.59 -14.05 36.63
C SER A 366 -2.69 -12.82 36.72
N ALA A 367 -3.23 -11.66 36.34
CA ALA A 367 -2.66 -10.36 36.70
C ALA A 367 -3.79 -9.34 36.84
N CYS A 368 -4.61 -9.47 37.86
CA CYS A 368 -5.40 -8.40 38.48
C CYS A 368 -4.81 -8.03 39.81
#